data_3c4e51360a7163e818a559ee248f4d71
#
_entry.id   3c4e51360a7163e818a559ee248f4d71
#
_cell.length_a   1.000
_cell.length_b   1.000
_cell.length_c   1.000
_cell.angle_alpha   90.00
_cell.angle_beta   90.00
_cell.angle_gamma   90.00
#
_symmetry.space_group_name_H-M   'P 1'
#
loop_
_entity.id
_entity.type
_entity.pdbx_description
1 polymer ?
#
loop_
_entity_poly.entity_id
_entity_poly.type
_entity_poly.pdbx_seq_one_letter_code
_entity_poly.pdbx_strand_id
1 'polypeptide(L)'
;MLRQLTVAKKVILLFLLVSVFSFSKDFWEKRSFTVNVTEDATINGTKRSKSYVMAYNSGTMKLTITAPSINKGEVYTFSGSKKTIYYPKLKQTVTQRVEKSEANILSVFNKLRGITSKKTQTRNGDTFTFSNNWLTAIKSNGNIVNFSDYKSSNGYSFPTKISVKDGSSQIIYRLSNFR
;
A
#
# COMPACT_ATOMS: atom_id res chain seq x y z
N MET A 1 -4.58 42.13 39.43
CA MET A 1 -5.14 41.88 38.07
C MET A 1 -4.15 41.32 37.04
N LEU A 2 -2.86 41.59 37.13
CA LEU A 2 -1.83 41.08 36.16
C LEU A 2 -1.48 39.57 36.25
N ARG A 3 -1.66 38.93 37.44
CA ARG A 3 -1.33 37.49 37.59
C ARG A 3 -2.33 36.54 36.94
N GLN A 4 -3.56 36.94 36.76
CA GLN A 4 -4.59 36.11 36.13
C GLN A 4 -4.43 36.04 34.60
N LEU A 5 -3.93 37.11 33.96
CA LEU A 5 -3.66 37.14 32.51
C LEU A 5 -2.52 36.22 32.08
N THR A 6 -1.54 35.99 32.98
CA THR A 6 -0.37 35.14 32.67
C THR A 6 -0.73 33.65 32.70
N VAL A 7 -1.65 33.22 33.52
CA VAL A 7 -2.13 31.84 33.60
C VAL A 7 -2.99 31.51 32.39
N ALA A 8 -3.90 32.41 32.00
CA ALA A 8 -4.76 32.23 30.84
C ALA A 8 -3.94 32.10 29.54
N LYS A 9 -2.88 32.92 29.35
CA LYS A 9 -1.97 32.79 28.19
C LYS A 9 -1.19 31.48 28.15
N LYS A 10 -0.76 30.96 29.31
CA LYS A 10 -0.08 29.66 29.40
C LYS A 10 -1.01 28.47 29.10
N VAL A 11 -2.27 28.54 29.54
CA VAL A 11 -3.28 27.51 29.26
C VAL A 11 -3.67 27.53 27.80
N ILE A 12 -3.84 28.68 27.15
CA ILE A 12 -4.13 28.79 25.70
C ILE A 12 -2.94 28.26 24.88
N LEU A 13 -1.70 28.56 25.29
CA LEU A 13 -0.51 28.02 24.60
C LEU A 13 -0.39 26.50 24.73
N LEU A 14 -0.77 25.94 25.89
CA LEU A 14 -0.81 24.49 26.12
C LEU A 14 -1.89 23.79 25.25
N PHE A 15 -3.08 24.43 25.12
CA PHE A 15 -4.14 23.93 24.24
C PHE A 15 -3.78 23.99 22.77
N LEU A 16 -3.02 25.00 22.30
CA LEU A 16 -2.52 25.09 20.94
C LEU A 16 -1.44 24.05 20.64
N LEU A 17 -0.65 23.61 21.61
CA LEU A 17 0.34 22.54 21.47
C LEU A 17 -0.28 21.13 21.41
N VAL A 18 -1.46 20.92 22.02
CA VAL A 18 -2.15 19.63 22.00
C VAL A 18 -2.90 19.38 20.67
N SER A 19 -3.20 20.44 19.91
CA SER A 19 -3.96 20.32 18.64
C SER A 19 -3.15 19.86 17.43
N VAL A 20 -1.85 19.55 17.55
CA VAL A 20 -0.97 19.20 16.41
C VAL A 20 -0.70 17.70 16.27
N PHE A 21 -1.16 16.87 17.19
CA PHE A 21 -1.06 15.41 17.01
C PHE A 21 -2.25 14.89 16.19
N SER A 22 -2.35 15.31 14.94
CA SER A 22 -3.17 14.59 13.97
C SER A 22 -2.56 13.21 13.75
N PHE A 23 -3.05 12.20 14.46
CA PHE A 23 -2.68 10.82 14.19
C PHE A 23 -3.11 10.49 12.75
N SER A 24 -2.14 10.37 11.87
CA SER A 24 -2.38 9.94 10.50
C SER A 24 -2.97 8.53 10.53
N LYS A 25 -4.08 8.31 9.81
CA LYS A 25 -4.66 6.98 9.61
C LYS A 25 -3.72 6.13 8.78
N ASP A 26 -3.87 4.82 8.89
CA ASP A 26 -3.07 3.90 8.06
C ASP A 26 -3.67 3.80 6.65
N PHE A 27 -2.81 3.60 5.64
CA PHE A 27 -3.23 3.55 4.23
C PHE A 27 -4.28 2.47 3.94
N TRP A 28 -4.29 1.37 4.68
CA TRP A 28 -5.27 0.29 4.52
C TRP A 28 -6.66 0.63 5.07
N GLU A 29 -6.79 1.69 5.87
CA GLU A 29 -8.09 2.19 6.34
C GLU A 29 -8.81 3.00 5.25
N LYS A 30 -8.09 3.47 4.22
CA LYS A 30 -8.67 4.23 3.12
C LYS A 30 -9.47 3.31 2.20
N ARG A 31 -10.75 3.62 1.99
CA ARG A 31 -11.65 2.80 1.17
C ARG A 31 -11.35 2.88 -0.31
N SER A 32 -10.86 4.02 -0.77
CA SER A 32 -10.45 4.22 -2.15
C SER A 32 -9.23 5.14 -2.22
N PHE A 33 -8.30 4.83 -3.12
CA PHE A 33 -7.12 5.66 -3.36
C PHE A 33 -6.56 5.38 -4.76
N THR A 34 -5.74 6.31 -5.23
CA THR A 34 -4.88 6.13 -6.39
C THR A 34 -3.44 6.38 -6.00
N VAL A 35 -2.51 5.67 -6.64
CA VAL A 35 -1.08 5.82 -6.42
C VAL A 35 -0.31 5.44 -7.68
N ASN A 36 0.76 6.16 -7.97
CA ASN A 36 1.69 5.78 -9.03
C ASN A 36 2.66 4.75 -8.49
N VAL A 37 2.89 3.69 -9.23
CA VAL A 37 3.77 2.58 -8.84
C VAL A 37 4.82 2.35 -9.92
N THR A 38 6.08 2.23 -9.51
CA THR A 38 7.15 1.63 -10.30
C THR A 38 7.49 0.29 -9.66
N GLU A 39 7.43 -0.78 -10.43
CA GLU A 39 7.70 -2.15 -10.01
C GLU A 39 8.97 -2.64 -10.69
N ASP A 40 9.98 -2.99 -9.90
CA ASP A 40 11.21 -3.65 -10.35
C ASP A 40 11.21 -5.08 -9.82
N ALA A 41 11.18 -6.05 -10.72
CA ALA A 41 11.16 -7.47 -10.40
C ALA A 41 12.46 -8.15 -10.88
N THR A 42 13.04 -8.97 -10.01
CA THR A 42 14.08 -9.92 -10.37
C THR A 42 13.51 -11.32 -10.14
N ILE A 43 13.28 -12.07 -11.21
CA ILE A 43 12.68 -13.41 -11.17
C ILE A 43 13.65 -14.35 -11.88
N ASN A 44 14.18 -15.33 -11.16
CA ASN A 44 15.17 -16.26 -11.69
C ASN A 44 16.35 -15.56 -12.40
N GLY A 45 16.87 -14.48 -11.80
CA GLY A 45 17.96 -13.67 -12.36
C GLY A 45 17.55 -12.68 -13.46
N THR A 46 16.36 -12.81 -14.03
CA THR A 46 15.87 -11.90 -15.07
C THR A 46 15.25 -10.65 -14.44
N LYS A 47 15.72 -9.48 -14.86
CA LYS A 47 15.21 -8.18 -14.39
C LYS A 47 14.12 -7.66 -15.32
N ARG A 48 13.03 -7.18 -14.74
CA ARG A 48 11.92 -6.54 -15.46
C ARG A 48 11.48 -5.30 -14.67
N SER A 49 11.09 -4.25 -15.38
CA SER A 49 10.54 -3.06 -14.78
C SER A 49 9.25 -2.67 -15.49
N LYS A 50 8.26 -2.24 -14.71
CA LYS A 50 7.01 -1.66 -15.24
C LYS A 50 6.52 -0.54 -14.33
N SER A 51 5.78 0.40 -14.90
CA SER A 51 5.12 1.47 -14.17
C SER A 51 3.63 1.47 -14.49
N TYR A 52 2.85 1.82 -13.49
CA TYR A 52 1.39 1.87 -13.63
C TYR A 52 0.75 2.82 -12.59
N VAL A 53 -0.46 3.26 -12.90
CA VAL A 53 -1.34 3.88 -11.91
C VAL A 53 -2.17 2.76 -11.29
N MET A 54 -2.09 2.62 -9.98
CA MET A 54 -2.93 1.72 -9.20
C MET A 54 -4.08 2.49 -8.60
N ALA A 55 -5.31 2.06 -8.88
CA ALA A 55 -6.52 2.53 -8.24
C ALA A 55 -7.14 1.39 -7.44
N TYR A 56 -7.38 1.64 -6.16
CA TYR A 56 -8.06 0.74 -5.26
C TYR A 56 -9.43 1.30 -4.90
N ASN A 57 -10.46 0.47 -4.93
CA ASN A 57 -11.80 0.84 -4.48
C ASN A 57 -12.50 -0.38 -3.88
N SER A 58 -12.67 -0.36 -2.55
CA SER A 58 -13.53 -1.31 -1.80
C SER A 58 -13.40 -2.79 -2.21
N GLY A 59 -12.15 -3.27 -2.37
CA GLY A 59 -11.87 -4.68 -2.70
C GLY A 59 -11.61 -4.96 -4.17
N THR A 60 -11.71 -3.95 -5.03
CA THR A 60 -11.27 -4.01 -6.44
C THR A 60 -10.00 -3.21 -6.62
N MET A 61 -9.05 -3.77 -7.34
CA MET A 61 -7.79 -3.09 -7.68
C MET A 61 -7.64 -3.04 -9.20
N LYS A 62 -7.41 -1.84 -9.72
CA LYS A 62 -7.19 -1.59 -11.14
C LYS A 62 -5.78 -1.04 -11.35
N LEU A 63 -5.01 -1.68 -12.23
CA LEU A 63 -3.67 -1.24 -12.62
C LEU A 63 -3.73 -0.80 -14.09
N THR A 64 -3.42 0.46 -14.35
CA THR A 64 -3.32 0.99 -15.72
C THR A 64 -1.85 1.16 -16.06
N ILE A 65 -1.33 0.37 -16.99
CA ILE A 65 0.09 0.34 -17.34
C ILE A 65 0.49 1.63 -18.07
N THR A 66 1.56 2.26 -17.60
CA THR A 66 2.13 3.48 -18.17
C THR A 66 3.48 3.25 -18.85
N ALA A 67 4.22 2.21 -18.41
CA ALA A 67 5.47 1.76 -19.01
C ALA A 67 5.65 0.24 -18.79
N PRO A 68 6.33 -0.48 -19.69
CA PRO A 68 6.96 -0.02 -20.93
C PRO A 68 5.94 0.32 -22.02
N SER A 69 6.40 0.97 -23.11
CA SER A 69 5.54 1.44 -24.19
C SER A 69 4.75 0.33 -24.90
N ILE A 70 5.32 -0.88 -24.95
CA ILE A 70 4.67 -2.06 -25.58
C ILE A 70 3.37 -2.45 -24.87
N ASN A 71 3.30 -2.28 -23.53
CA ASN A 71 2.14 -2.61 -22.69
C ASN A 71 1.33 -1.38 -22.28
N LYS A 72 1.73 -0.18 -22.72
CA LYS A 72 1.08 1.07 -22.29
C LYS A 72 -0.40 1.08 -22.65
N GLY A 73 -1.22 1.40 -21.63
CA GLY A 73 -2.68 1.44 -21.75
C GLY A 73 -3.37 0.10 -21.43
N GLU A 74 -2.63 -1.00 -21.24
CA GLU A 74 -3.23 -2.22 -20.71
C GLU A 74 -3.80 -1.97 -19.32
N VAL A 75 -4.95 -2.58 -19.04
CA VAL A 75 -5.64 -2.43 -17.77
C VAL A 75 -5.87 -3.79 -17.14
N TYR A 76 -5.27 -3.99 -15.98
CA TYR A 76 -5.47 -5.18 -15.15
C TYR A 76 -6.45 -4.85 -14.04
N THR A 77 -7.55 -5.60 -13.95
CA THR A 77 -8.54 -5.43 -12.87
C THR A 77 -8.60 -6.71 -12.05
N PHE A 78 -8.38 -6.58 -10.75
CA PHE A 78 -8.47 -7.67 -9.78
C PHE A 78 -9.71 -7.48 -8.91
N SER A 79 -10.54 -8.52 -8.83
CA SER A 79 -11.75 -8.53 -7.99
C SER A 79 -11.98 -9.95 -7.48
N GLY A 80 -11.87 -10.15 -6.16
CA GLY A 80 -11.88 -11.49 -5.57
C GLY A 80 -10.81 -12.40 -6.18
N SER A 81 -11.23 -13.54 -6.72
CA SER A 81 -10.35 -14.52 -7.39
C SER A 81 -10.23 -14.31 -8.90
N LYS A 82 -10.81 -13.23 -9.44
CA LYS A 82 -10.81 -12.94 -10.87
C LYS A 82 -9.81 -11.84 -11.22
N LYS A 83 -9.11 -12.02 -12.33
CA LYS A 83 -8.27 -11.04 -12.98
C LYS A 83 -8.77 -10.83 -14.39
N THR A 84 -9.06 -9.60 -14.74
CA THR A 84 -9.46 -9.19 -16.09
C THR A 84 -8.37 -8.32 -16.67
N ILE A 85 -7.96 -8.58 -17.91
CA ILE A 85 -6.94 -7.82 -18.62
C ILE A 85 -7.58 -7.24 -19.88
N TYR A 86 -7.57 -5.93 -20.00
CA TYR A 86 -7.95 -5.24 -21.23
C TYR A 86 -6.72 -4.87 -22.04
N TYR A 87 -6.68 -5.27 -23.30
CA TYR A 87 -5.63 -4.99 -24.28
C TYR A 87 -6.12 -3.91 -25.25
N PRO A 88 -5.72 -2.64 -25.11
CA PRO A 88 -6.26 -1.55 -25.90
C PRO A 88 -5.95 -1.66 -27.39
N LYS A 89 -4.76 -2.15 -27.75
CA LYS A 89 -4.37 -2.34 -29.16
C LYS A 89 -5.22 -3.39 -29.89
N LEU A 90 -5.68 -4.40 -29.18
CA LEU A 90 -6.51 -5.48 -29.72
C LEU A 90 -8.00 -5.21 -29.51
N LYS A 91 -8.35 -4.21 -28.69
CA LYS A 91 -9.72 -3.95 -28.20
C LYS A 91 -10.36 -5.20 -27.55
N GLN A 92 -9.53 -6.04 -26.93
CA GLN A 92 -9.95 -7.32 -26.35
C GLN A 92 -9.84 -7.32 -24.84
N THR A 93 -10.70 -8.08 -24.21
CA THR A 93 -10.69 -8.33 -22.77
C THR A 93 -10.58 -9.83 -22.51
N VAL A 94 -9.63 -10.22 -21.68
CA VAL A 94 -9.43 -11.60 -21.21
C VAL A 94 -9.70 -11.66 -19.73
N THR A 95 -10.48 -12.65 -19.31
CA THR A 95 -10.73 -12.92 -17.88
C THR A 95 -10.15 -14.25 -17.49
N GLN A 96 -9.41 -14.30 -16.39
CA GLN A 96 -8.78 -15.52 -15.87
C GLN A 96 -8.87 -15.55 -14.34
N ARG A 97 -8.64 -16.72 -13.75
CA ARG A 97 -8.43 -16.81 -12.30
C ARG A 97 -7.07 -16.23 -11.95
N VAL A 98 -6.99 -15.58 -10.78
CA VAL A 98 -5.72 -15.20 -10.17
C VAL A 98 -5.04 -16.47 -9.67
N GLU A 99 -3.83 -16.74 -10.13
CA GLU A 99 -3.04 -17.87 -9.65
C GLU A 99 -2.59 -17.61 -8.20
N LYS A 100 -2.49 -18.69 -7.40
CA LYS A 100 -2.03 -18.60 -6.00
C LYS A 100 -0.59 -18.05 -5.90
N SER A 101 0.21 -18.27 -6.94
CA SER A 101 1.59 -17.79 -7.05
C SER A 101 1.70 -16.32 -7.47
N GLU A 102 0.65 -15.73 -8.03
CA GLU A 102 0.66 -14.28 -8.29
C GLU A 102 0.69 -13.58 -6.94
N ALA A 103 1.82 -12.94 -6.62
CA ALA A 103 1.98 -12.08 -5.43
C ALA A 103 0.96 -10.93 -5.55
N ASN A 104 -0.25 -11.24 -5.13
CA ASN A 104 -1.41 -10.39 -5.37
C ASN A 104 -1.40 -9.29 -4.30
N ILE A 105 -0.93 -8.10 -4.70
CA ILE A 105 -0.96 -6.91 -3.86
C ILE A 105 -2.36 -6.66 -3.27
N LEU A 106 -3.45 -7.05 -3.97
CA LEU A 106 -4.82 -7.01 -3.45
C LEU A 106 -4.98 -7.93 -2.23
N SER A 107 -4.38 -9.13 -2.23
CA SER A 107 -4.46 -10.04 -1.09
C SER A 107 -3.77 -9.45 0.14
N VAL A 108 -2.66 -8.74 -0.04
CA VAL A 108 -1.98 -8.00 1.04
C VAL A 108 -2.89 -6.93 1.62
N PHE A 109 -3.55 -6.13 0.79
CA PHE A 109 -4.51 -5.13 1.25
C PHE A 109 -5.69 -5.73 2.00
N ASN A 110 -6.24 -6.84 1.51
CA ASN A 110 -7.36 -7.52 2.16
C ASN A 110 -6.97 -8.09 3.54
N LYS A 111 -5.75 -8.59 3.69
CA LYS A 111 -5.20 -9.04 4.97
C LYS A 111 -5.07 -7.89 5.96
N LEU A 112 -4.61 -6.72 5.51
CA LEU A 112 -4.40 -5.54 6.35
C LEU A 112 -5.71 -4.93 6.88
N ARG A 113 -6.81 -5.03 6.16
CA ARG A 113 -8.11 -4.46 6.57
C ARG A 113 -8.66 -5.00 7.89
N GLY A 114 -8.23 -6.18 8.32
CA GLY A 114 -8.62 -6.76 9.60
C GLY A 114 -7.70 -6.40 10.76
N ILE A 115 -6.67 -5.58 10.54
CA ILE A 115 -5.72 -5.19 11.57
C ILE A 115 -6.27 -4.01 12.37
N THR A 116 -6.53 -4.24 13.63
CA THR A 116 -7.05 -3.22 14.58
C THR A 116 -6.03 -2.76 15.60
N SER A 117 -4.89 -3.45 15.69
CA SER A 117 -3.82 -3.16 16.66
C SER A 117 -2.49 -2.97 15.94
N LYS A 118 -1.73 -1.95 16.34
CA LYS A 118 -0.36 -1.66 15.86
C LYS A 118 0.72 -2.41 16.66
N LYS A 119 0.36 -3.55 17.24
CA LYS A 119 1.30 -4.47 17.90
C LYS A 119 1.58 -5.66 16.97
N THR A 120 2.80 -6.20 17.05
CA THR A 120 3.14 -7.43 16.33
C THR A 120 2.16 -8.54 16.70
N GLN A 121 1.56 -9.16 15.69
CA GLN A 121 0.49 -10.14 15.87
C GLN A 121 0.50 -11.18 14.76
N THR A 122 0.00 -12.38 15.07
CA THR A 122 -0.24 -13.45 14.08
C THR A 122 -1.74 -13.63 13.90
N ARG A 123 -2.20 -13.67 12.64
CA ARG A 123 -3.59 -13.87 12.28
C ARG A 123 -3.69 -14.71 11.02
N ASN A 124 -4.50 -15.78 11.06
CA ASN A 124 -4.72 -16.70 9.94
C ASN A 124 -3.41 -17.24 9.32
N GLY A 125 -2.39 -17.51 10.14
CA GLY A 125 -1.09 -17.98 9.69
C GLY A 125 -0.14 -16.89 9.17
N ASP A 126 -0.59 -15.65 9.06
CA ASP A 126 0.25 -14.50 8.67
C ASP A 126 0.73 -13.76 9.92
N THR A 127 2.02 -13.39 9.95
CA THR A 127 2.59 -12.57 11.02
C THR A 127 2.78 -11.14 10.53
N PHE A 128 2.16 -10.20 11.24
CA PHE A 128 2.25 -8.76 10.99
C PHE A 128 3.19 -8.16 12.03
N THR A 129 4.27 -7.55 11.57
CA THR A 129 5.29 -6.94 12.43
C THR A 129 5.15 -5.42 12.39
N PHE A 130 5.08 -4.82 13.58
CA PHE A 130 5.02 -3.38 13.76
C PHE A 130 6.25 -2.88 14.52
N SER A 131 6.77 -1.71 14.13
CA SER A 131 7.79 -0.98 14.84
C SER A 131 7.41 0.50 14.86
N ASN A 132 7.46 1.15 16.02
CA ASN A 132 7.06 2.56 16.19
C ASN A 132 5.68 2.89 15.58
N ASN A 133 4.71 2.00 15.77
CA ASN A 133 3.36 2.07 15.20
C ASN A 133 3.28 1.97 13.66
N TRP A 134 4.37 1.65 12.97
CA TRP A 134 4.40 1.40 11.54
C TRP A 134 4.41 -0.09 11.24
N LEU A 135 3.62 -0.53 10.26
CA LEU A 135 3.74 -1.88 9.72
C LEU A 135 5.07 -1.99 8.99
N THR A 136 5.96 -2.86 9.44
CA THR A 136 7.29 -3.04 8.81
C THR A 136 7.39 -4.31 8.00
N ALA A 137 6.63 -5.36 8.36
CA ALA A 137 6.64 -6.60 7.59
C ALA A 137 5.34 -7.40 7.73
N ILE A 138 5.07 -8.19 6.69
CA ILE A 138 4.11 -9.30 6.71
C ILE A 138 4.87 -10.56 6.30
N LYS A 139 4.84 -11.60 7.14
CA LYS A 139 5.36 -12.93 6.81
C LYS A 139 4.18 -13.87 6.57
N SER A 140 4.14 -14.51 5.40
CA SER A 140 3.03 -15.35 4.96
C SER A 140 3.55 -16.48 4.08
N ASN A 141 3.32 -17.74 4.49
CA ASN A 141 3.64 -18.93 3.68
C ASN A 141 5.05 -18.92 3.05
N GLY A 142 6.07 -18.53 3.84
CA GLY A 142 7.45 -18.45 3.35
C GLY A 142 7.80 -17.13 2.64
N ASN A 143 6.81 -16.33 2.28
CA ASN A 143 6.99 -15.01 1.66
C ASN A 143 7.17 -13.93 2.71
N ILE A 144 8.02 -12.95 2.43
CA ILE A 144 8.23 -11.77 3.27
C ILE A 144 7.91 -10.52 2.45
N VAL A 145 6.97 -9.72 2.95
CA VAL A 145 6.64 -8.40 2.42
C VAL A 145 7.12 -7.36 3.41
N ASN A 146 8.06 -6.50 3.02
CA ASN A 146 8.56 -5.41 3.87
C ASN A 146 8.01 -4.07 3.38
N PHE A 147 7.73 -3.20 4.34
CA PHE A 147 7.20 -1.85 4.14
C PHE A 147 8.16 -0.83 4.75
N SER A 148 8.56 0.18 3.99
CA SER A 148 9.48 1.22 4.45
C SER A 148 9.20 2.59 3.83
N ASP A 149 9.98 3.58 4.27
CA ASP A 149 9.99 4.94 3.74
C ASP A 149 8.59 5.59 3.79
N TYR A 150 7.96 5.55 4.98
CA TYR A 150 6.63 6.07 5.20
C TYR A 150 6.53 7.58 4.97
N LYS A 151 5.45 8.00 4.30
CA LYS A 151 5.05 9.40 4.11
C LYS A 151 3.58 9.56 4.48
N SER A 152 3.19 10.78 4.77
CA SER A 152 1.78 11.14 5.02
C SER A 152 1.23 11.96 3.85
N SER A 153 0.00 11.66 3.46
CA SER A 153 -0.77 12.40 2.45
C SER A 153 -2.26 12.31 2.78
N ASN A 154 -2.94 13.44 2.74
CA ASN A 154 -4.39 13.53 2.97
C ASN A 154 -4.85 12.84 4.27
N GLY A 155 -4.09 12.98 5.37
CA GLY A 155 -4.40 12.38 6.67
C GLY A 155 -4.16 10.87 6.77
N TYR A 156 -3.51 10.26 5.77
CA TYR A 156 -3.12 8.86 5.77
C TYR A 156 -1.61 8.70 5.67
N SER A 157 -1.08 7.72 6.37
CA SER A 157 0.31 7.29 6.25
C SER A 157 0.41 6.10 5.33
N PHE A 158 1.36 6.13 4.40
CA PHE A 158 1.59 5.06 3.44
C PHE A 158 3.09 4.81 3.22
N PRO A 159 3.51 3.55 2.98
CA PRO A 159 4.88 3.24 2.62
C PRO A 159 5.15 3.72 1.19
N THR A 160 6.29 4.34 0.95
CA THR A 160 6.72 4.67 -0.42
C THR A 160 7.55 3.55 -1.04
N LYS A 161 7.94 2.54 -0.25
CA LYS A 161 8.63 1.35 -0.72
C LYS A 161 8.06 0.10 -0.09
N ILE A 162 7.71 -0.87 -0.95
CA ILE A 162 7.29 -2.22 -0.55
C ILE A 162 8.22 -3.19 -1.26
N SER A 163 8.81 -4.15 -0.54
CA SER A 163 9.58 -5.23 -1.16
C SER A 163 8.98 -6.58 -0.81
N VAL A 164 8.86 -7.43 -1.82
CA VAL A 164 8.39 -8.81 -1.68
C VAL A 164 9.55 -9.74 -2.00
N LYS A 165 9.82 -10.68 -1.12
CA LYS A 165 10.82 -11.73 -1.33
C LYS A 165 10.15 -13.09 -1.25
N ASP A 166 10.33 -13.90 -2.29
CA ASP A 166 9.84 -15.26 -2.43
C ASP A 166 10.95 -16.13 -3.03
N GLY A 167 11.62 -16.91 -2.18
CA GLY A 167 12.78 -17.69 -2.58
C GLY A 167 13.87 -16.84 -3.23
N SER A 168 14.18 -17.13 -4.50
CA SER A 168 15.15 -16.39 -5.34
C SER A 168 14.56 -15.16 -6.03
N SER A 169 13.25 -14.96 -5.94
CA SER A 169 12.56 -13.84 -6.58
C SER A 169 12.44 -12.66 -5.62
N GLN A 170 12.64 -11.46 -6.16
CA GLN A 170 12.45 -10.21 -5.43
C GLN A 170 11.68 -9.21 -6.29
N ILE A 171 10.69 -8.57 -5.70
CA ILE A 171 9.94 -7.48 -6.33
C ILE A 171 10.02 -6.26 -5.41
N ILE A 172 10.34 -5.11 -5.99
CA ILE A 172 10.38 -3.81 -5.30
C ILE A 172 9.34 -2.91 -5.94
N TYR A 173 8.38 -2.45 -5.15
CA TYR A 173 7.41 -1.43 -5.54
C TYR A 173 7.82 -0.09 -4.94
N ARG A 174 7.89 0.95 -5.76
CA ARG A 174 8.04 2.35 -5.32
C ARG A 174 6.75 3.09 -5.60
N LEU A 175 6.20 3.69 -4.56
CA LEU A 175 4.90 4.35 -4.57
C LEU A 175 5.07 5.87 -4.47
N SER A 176 4.30 6.60 -5.28
CA SER A 176 4.28 8.07 -5.27
C SER A 176 2.89 8.59 -5.59
N ASN A 177 2.63 9.87 -5.31
CA ASN A 177 1.34 10.52 -5.61
C ASN A 177 0.12 9.78 -5.03
N PHE A 178 0.19 9.40 -3.77
CA PHE A 178 -0.93 8.80 -3.07
C PHE A 178 -2.04 9.84 -2.84
N ARG A 179 -3.27 9.52 -3.33
CA ARG A 179 -4.42 10.42 -3.28
C ARG A 179 -5.68 9.74 -2.77
#